data_8db9c92f917a7b36a13c8b493d1f4de2
#
_entry.id   8db9c92f917a7b36a13c8b493d1f4de2
#
_cell.length_a   1.000
_cell.length_b   1.000
_cell.length_c   1.000
_cell.angle_alpha   90.00
_cell.angle_beta   90.00
_cell.angle_gamma   90.00
#
_symmetry.space_group_name_H-M   'P 1'
#
loop_
_entity.id
_entity.type
_entity.pdbx_description
1 polymer ?
#
loop_
_entity_poly.entity_id
_entity_poly.type
_entity_poly.pdbx_seq_one_letter_code
_entity_poly.pdbx_strand_id
1 'polypeptide(L)'
;MIAASMDRKTIADYVYRDSGIEATGLIPKNMPLFSAPDSLMSFNMALASNYLERSKIGQKKEKIDISYVSTSEEYRLTSFLLMDNLRKIGVGLDIKPGTWSMNWDRARKIETSPNIISMAWWPTLASPSDWFFGLYQTEENPLFNLSYYSNSSVDSILDLAWRNESLYPEVSRGLYKDIQDSLIKDCVVIPVVDINVQSVHQSNITGLKKNPAYSTLLIYHLGKMR
;
A
#
# COMPACT_ATOMS: atom_id res chain seq x y z
N MET A 1 -2.09 -13.64 -9.66
CA MET A 1 -2.52 -13.02 -10.91
C MET A 1 -2.43 -11.49 -10.83
N ILE A 2 -3.24 -10.79 -10.03
CA ILE A 2 -3.28 -9.31 -9.97
C ILE A 2 -1.91 -8.69 -9.75
N ALA A 3 -1.14 -9.17 -8.76
CA ALA A 3 0.21 -8.67 -8.49
C ALA A 3 1.16 -8.77 -9.70
N ALA A 4 1.09 -9.86 -10.47
CA ALA A 4 1.88 -10.05 -11.68
C ALA A 4 1.39 -9.19 -12.86
N SER A 5 0.16 -8.67 -12.81
CA SER A 5 -0.41 -7.74 -13.81
C SER A 5 -0.15 -6.27 -13.47
N MET A 6 0.40 -5.97 -12.29
CA MET A 6 0.66 -4.61 -11.82
C MET A 6 2.04 -4.15 -12.29
N ASP A 7 2.07 -3.30 -13.33
CA ASP A 7 3.31 -2.69 -13.84
C ASP A 7 3.71 -1.49 -12.97
N ARG A 8 4.30 -1.78 -11.82
CA ARG A 8 4.68 -0.80 -10.81
C ARG A 8 5.68 0.23 -11.33
N LYS A 9 6.60 -0.21 -12.20
CA LYS A 9 7.59 0.68 -12.80
C LYS A 9 6.92 1.71 -13.71
N THR A 10 6.05 1.28 -14.61
CA THR A 10 5.28 2.20 -15.48
C THR A 10 4.41 3.14 -14.65
N ILE A 11 3.78 2.64 -13.57
CA ILE A 11 2.98 3.48 -12.68
C ILE A 11 3.85 4.54 -12.00
N ALA A 12 4.98 4.17 -11.43
CA ALA A 12 5.89 5.13 -10.79
C ALA A 12 6.40 6.16 -11.79
N ASP A 13 6.88 5.74 -12.95
CA ASP A 13 7.55 6.62 -13.92
C ASP A 13 6.56 7.56 -14.65
N TYR A 14 5.36 7.12 -14.97
CA TYR A 14 4.44 7.86 -15.83
C TYR A 14 3.20 8.42 -15.11
N VAL A 15 2.74 7.76 -14.05
CA VAL A 15 1.59 8.25 -13.27
C VAL A 15 2.05 9.16 -12.15
N TYR A 16 2.98 8.69 -11.31
CA TYR A 16 3.46 9.46 -10.17
C TYR A 16 4.65 10.37 -10.51
N ARG A 17 5.45 10.04 -11.52
CA ARG A 17 6.61 10.84 -11.96
C ARG A 17 7.52 11.20 -10.77
N ASP A 18 7.83 12.48 -10.61
CA ASP A 18 8.68 12.98 -9.52
C ASP A 18 8.02 12.88 -8.13
N SER A 19 6.71 12.59 -8.06
CA SER A 19 5.96 12.45 -6.80
C SER A 19 5.98 11.04 -6.24
N GLY A 20 6.64 10.07 -6.89
CA GLY A 20 6.70 8.71 -6.38
C GLY A 20 7.84 7.90 -6.99
N ILE A 21 8.22 6.86 -6.27
CA ILE A 21 9.18 5.84 -6.73
C ILE A 21 8.55 4.47 -6.61
N GLU A 22 8.98 3.51 -7.42
CA GLU A 22 8.51 2.13 -7.30
C GLU A 22 8.76 1.60 -5.89
N ALA A 23 7.71 1.08 -5.25
CA ALA A 23 7.80 0.53 -3.91
C ALA A 23 8.71 -0.71 -3.88
N THR A 24 9.57 -0.77 -2.88
CA THR A 24 10.48 -1.90 -2.64
C THR A 24 10.09 -2.78 -1.46
N GLY A 25 8.97 -2.46 -0.80
CA GLY A 25 8.40 -3.18 0.32
C GLY A 25 6.99 -2.67 0.63
N LEU A 26 6.41 -3.14 1.74
CA LEU A 26 5.11 -2.68 2.21
C LEU A 26 5.21 -1.37 3.00
N ILE A 27 6.36 -1.07 3.54
CA ILE A 27 6.68 0.20 4.20
C ILE A 27 7.66 0.99 3.33
N PRO A 28 7.59 2.34 3.34
CA PRO A 28 8.49 3.16 2.53
C PRO A 28 9.97 2.95 2.86
N LYS A 29 10.81 2.96 1.85
CA LYS A 29 12.26 2.74 1.99
C LYS A 29 12.94 3.66 3.01
N ASN A 30 12.41 4.87 3.18
CA ASN A 30 12.95 5.86 4.12
C ASN A 30 12.36 5.77 5.54
N MET A 31 11.48 4.79 5.80
CA MET A 31 10.94 4.54 7.13
C MET A 31 12.03 3.99 8.04
N PRO A 32 12.13 4.44 9.31
CA PRO A 32 12.98 3.76 10.29
C PRO A 32 12.69 2.27 10.34
N LEU A 33 13.71 1.46 10.60
CA LEU A 33 13.61 -0.01 10.64
C LEU A 33 13.15 -0.66 9.33
N PHE A 34 13.20 0.06 8.20
CA PHE A 34 12.94 -0.55 6.90
C PHE A 34 13.90 -1.72 6.64
N SER A 35 13.34 -2.80 6.15
CA SER A 35 14.06 -3.91 5.53
C SER A 35 13.26 -4.39 4.33
N ALA A 36 13.91 -4.55 3.20
CA ALA A 36 13.21 -5.06 2.02
C ALA A 36 12.78 -6.51 2.23
N PRO A 37 11.58 -6.90 1.75
CA PRO A 37 11.17 -8.30 1.73
C PRO A 37 12.08 -9.13 0.80
N ASP A 38 12.08 -10.45 0.97
CA ASP A 38 12.89 -11.37 0.16
C ASP A 38 12.54 -11.30 -1.32
N SER A 39 11.27 -11.10 -1.64
CA SER A 39 10.84 -10.95 -3.03
C SER A 39 9.54 -10.15 -3.12
N LEU A 40 9.43 -9.35 -4.18
CA LEU A 40 8.18 -8.78 -4.62
C LEU A 40 7.82 -9.35 -5.98
N MET A 41 6.53 -9.63 -6.20
CA MET A 41 6.05 -10.07 -7.51
C MET A 41 6.40 -9.01 -8.55
N SER A 42 7.21 -9.37 -9.53
CA SER A 42 7.51 -8.51 -10.67
C SER A 42 6.36 -8.53 -11.70
N PHE A 43 6.26 -7.46 -12.48
CA PHE A 43 5.33 -7.43 -13.61
C PHE A 43 5.69 -8.54 -14.62
N ASN A 44 4.74 -9.45 -14.86
CA ASN A 44 4.92 -10.58 -15.78
C ASN A 44 3.56 -11.10 -16.24
N MET A 45 3.17 -10.74 -17.45
CA MET A 45 1.87 -11.11 -18.01
C MET A 45 1.72 -12.61 -18.30
N ALA A 46 2.81 -13.30 -18.66
CA ALA A 46 2.77 -14.75 -18.85
C ALA A 46 2.51 -15.48 -17.52
N LEU A 47 3.15 -15.01 -16.44
CA LEU A 47 2.91 -15.53 -15.10
C LEU A 47 1.50 -15.17 -14.61
N ALA A 48 1.00 -13.99 -14.93
CA ALA A 48 -0.36 -13.58 -14.61
C ALA A 48 -1.40 -14.51 -15.27
N SER A 49 -1.20 -14.83 -16.56
CA SER A 49 -2.07 -15.79 -17.29
C SER A 49 -2.03 -17.18 -16.65
N ASN A 50 -0.86 -17.70 -16.32
CA ASN A 50 -0.73 -19.01 -15.64
C ASN A 50 -1.47 -19.05 -14.30
N TYR A 51 -1.36 -17.99 -13.49
CA TYR A 51 -2.13 -17.89 -12.24
C TYR A 51 -3.64 -17.79 -12.49
N LEU A 52 -4.06 -17.12 -13.55
CA LEU A 52 -5.48 -17.02 -13.91
C LEU A 52 -6.06 -18.40 -14.23
N GLU A 53 -5.41 -19.19 -15.07
CA GLU A 53 -5.85 -20.54 -15.44
C GLU A 53 -6.06 -21.45 -14.23
N ARG A 54 -5.24 -21.27 -13.20
CA ARG A 54 -5.32 -22.03 -11.95
C ARG A 54 -6.31 -21.45 -10.93
N SER A 55 -6.88 -20.28 -11.21
CA SER A 55 -7.76 -19.56 -10.28
C SER A 55 -9.24 -19.87 -10.52
N LYS A 56 -10.06 -19.69 -9.48
CA LYS A 56 -11.52 -19.76 -9.60
C LYS A 56 -12.09 -18.68 -10.52
N ILE A 57 -11.48 -17.50 -10.54
CA ILE A 57 -11.88 -16.38 -11.41
C ILE A 57 -11.74 -16.76 -12.88
N GLY A 58 -10.63 -17.38 -13.26
CA GLY A 58 -10.41 -17.88 -14.63
C GLY A 58 -11.43 -18.95 -15.03
N GLN A 59 -11.73 -19.87 -14.13
CA GLN A 59 -12.68 -20.95 -14.37
C GLN A 59 -14.12 -20.43 -14.54
N LYS A 60 -14.54 -19.44 -13.74
CA LYS A 60 -15.90 -18.89 -13.74
C LYS A 60 -16.08 -17.67 -14.64
N LYS A 61 -14.98 -17.10 -15.17
CA LYS A 61 -14.97 -15.82 -15.91
C LYS A 61 -15.63 -14.68 -15.14
N GLU A 62 -15.47 -14.68 -13.82
CA GLU A 62 -15.99 -13.64 -12.95
C GLU A 62 -15.23 -12.34 -13.16
N LYS A 63 -15.95 -11.23 -13.13
CA LYS A 63 -15.35 -9.90 -13.08
C LYS A 63 -14.89 -9.61 -11.65
N ILE A 64 -13.84 -8.83 -11.53
CA ILE A 64 -13.37 -8.26 -10.27
C ILE A 64 -13.61 -6.75 -10.30
N ASP A 65 -13.64 -6.12 -9.14
CA ASP A 65 -13.79 -4.68 -9.03
C ASP A 65 -12.67 -4.03 -8.23
N ILE A 66 -12.41 -2.77 -8.55
CA ILE A 66 -11.46 -1.91 -7.83
C ILE A 66 -12.15 -0.62 -7.40
N SER A 67 -11.97 -0.26 -6.13
CA SER A 67 -12.45 0.98 -5.56
C SER A 67 -11.28 1.90 -5.25
N TYR A 68 -11.46 3.21 -5.50
CA TYR A 68 -10.46 4.23 -5.19
C TYR A 68 -11.12 5.59 -4.92
N VAL A 69 -10.36 6.52 -4.31
CA VAL A 69 -10.85 7.88 -4.03
C VAL A 69 -10.91 8.69 -5.32
N SER A 70 -12.11 9.09 -5.72
CA SER A 70 -12.42 9.68 -7.04
C SER A 70 -11.70 11.01 -7.32
N THR A 71 -11.18 11.69 -6.31
CA THR A 71 -10.42 12.95 -6.46
C THR A 71 -8.94 12.72 -6.81
N SER A 72 -8.44 11.47 -6.77
CA SER A 72 -7.06 11.15 -7.16
C SER A 72 -6.98 10.70 -8.60
N GLU A 73 -6.29 11.50 -9.40
CA GLU A 73 -5.97 11.17 -10.79
C GLU A 73 -4.98 10.00 -10.88
N GLU A 74 -4.04 9.91 -9.95
CA GLU A 74 -3.05 8.85 -9.88
C GLU A 74 -3.74 7.49 -9.65
N TYR A 75 -4.71 7.41 -8.75
CA TYR A 75 -5.48 6.18 -8.53
C TYR A 75 -6.32 5.80 -9.75
N ARG A 76 -6.89 6.80 -10.43
CA ARG A 76 -7.64 6.59 -11.66
C ARG A 76 -6.75 5.98 -12.74
N LEU A 77 -5.62 6.60 -13.04
CA LEU A 77 -4.68 6.14 -14.06
C LEU A 77 -4.09 4.76 -13.71
N THR A 78 -3.72 4.52 -12.46
CA THR A 78 -3.26 3.21 -11.98
C THR A 78 -4.31 2.13 -12.20
N SER A 79 -5.59 2.43 -11.92
CA SER A 79 -6.70 1.49 -12.13
C SER A 79 -6.93 1.18 -13.60
N PHE A 80 -6.80 2.17 -14.49
CA PHE A 80 -6.90 1.95 -15.93
C PHE A 80 -5.75 1.13 -16.50
N LEU A 81 -4.50 1.36 -16.04
CA LEU A 81 -3.36 0.54 -16.43
C LEU A 81 -3.53 -0.92 -15.99
N LEU A 82 -4.00 -1.16 -14.77
CA LEU A 82 -4.31 -2.50 -14.31
C LEU A 82 -5.43 -3.13 -15.14
N MET A 83 -6.51 -2.39 -15.42
CA MET A 83 -7.62 -2.86 -16.26
C MET A 83 -7.14 -3.28 -17.65
N ASP A 84 -6.28 -2.48 -18.28
CA ASP A 84 -5.75 -2.81 -19.61
C ASP A 84 -4.91 -4.10 -19.58
N ASN A 85 -4.06 -4.25 -18.57
CA ASN A 85 -3.27 -5.47 -18.40
C ASN A 85 -4.14 -6.70 -18.14
N LEU A 86 -5.13 -6.60 -17.26
CA LEU A 86 -6.05 -7.70 -16.96
C LEU A 86 -6.89 -8.08 -18.19
N ARG A 87 -7.31 -7.11 -19.00
CA ARG A 87 -8.04 -7.34 -20.25
C ARG A 87 -7.22 -8.18 -21.24
N LYS A 88 -5.90 -8.00 -21.31
CA LYS A 88 -5.01 -8.78 -22.19
C LYS A 88 -5.01 -10.27 -21.88
N ILE A 89 -5.36 -10.65 -20.67
CA ILE A 89 -5.49 -12.05 -20.22
C ILE A 89 -6.96 -12.47 -20.05
N GLY A 90 -7.92 -11.65 -20.51
CA GLY A 90 -9.34 -12.00 -20.51
C GLY A 90 -10.07 -11.74 -19.19
N VAL A 91 -9.51 -10.98 -18.26
CA VAL A 91 -10.16 -10.61 -17.00
C VAL A 91 -10.78 -9.22 -17.10
N GLY A 92 -12.09 -9.12 -16.77
CA GLY A 92 -12.78 -7.84 -16.64
C GLY A 92 -12.50 -7.19 -15.29
N LEU A 93 -12.22 -5.89 -15.29
CA LEU A 93 -12.09 -5.07 -14.09
C LEU A 93 -13.13 -3.96 -14.11
N ASP A 94 -14.05 -3.96 -13.16
CA ASP A 94 -15.03 -2.90 -12.97
C ASP A 94 -14.42 -1.82 -12.05
N ILE A 95 -14.30 -0.60 -12.57
CA ILE A 95 -13.69 0.52 -11.85
C ILE A 95 -14.80 1.30 -11.14
N LYS A 96 -14.71 1.40 -9.80
CA LYS A 96 -15.73 2.00 -8.92
C LYS A 96 -15.13 3.16 -8.10
N PRO A 97 -15.00 4.36 -8.70
CA PRO A 97 -14.57 5.54 -7.95
C PRO A 97 -15.63 5.96 -6.94
N GLY A 98 -15.19 6.48 -5.80
CA GLY A 98 -16.08 6.97 -4.75
C GLY A 98 -15.39 8.00 -3.86
N THR A 99 -16.14 8.62 -2.96
CA THR A 99 -15.53 9.41 -1.89
C THR A 99 -14.79 8.50 -0.91
N TRP A 100 -13.90 9.06 -0.10
CA TRP A 100 -13.23 8.30 0.95
C TRP A 100 -14.24 7.57 1.84
N SER A 101 -15.23 8.28 2.37
CA SER A 101 -16.24 7.71 3.27
C SER A 101 -17.03 6.58 2.62
N MET A 102 -17.46 6.74 1.36
CA MET A 102 -18.22 5.71 0.65
C MET A 102 -17.38 4.43 0.46
N ASN A 103 -16.12 4.58 0.05
CA ASN A 103 -15.24 3.44 -0.16
C ASN A 103 -14.92 2.73 1.17
N TRP A 104 -14.70 3.52 2.22
CA TRP A 104 -14.48 3.03 3.57
C TRP A 104 -15.68 2.23 4.12
N ASP A 105 -16.88 2.81 4.08
CA ASP A 105 -18.11 2.17 4.57
C ASP A 105 -18.41 0.87 3.83
N ARG A 106 -18.12 0.81 2.53
CA ARG A 106 -18.27 -0.39 1.72
C ARG A 106 -17.23 -1.45 2.06
N ALA A 107 -15.96 -1.04 2.20
CA ALA A 107 -14.85 -1.95 2.46
C ALA A 107 -14.91 -2.61 3.84
N ARG A 108 -15.58 -1.99 4.81
CA ARG A 108 -15.77 -2.53 6.17
C ARG A 108 -16.88 -3.57 6.31
N LYS A 109 -17.58 -3.90 5.24
CA LYS A 109 -18.63 -4.93 5.24
C LYS A 109 -18.31 -5.94 4.16
N ILE A 110 -18.19 -7.20 4.53
CA ILE A 110 -17.81 -8.30 3.60
C ILE A 110 -18.72 -8.32 2.37
N GLU A 111 -20.02 -8.10 2.56
CA GLU A 111 -21.04 -8.17 1.49
C GLU A 111 -20.88 -7.08 0.43
N THR A 112 -20.26 -5.97 0.79
CA THR A 112 -20.08 -4.80 -0.08
C THR A 112 -18.63 -4.46 -0.37
N SER A 113 -17.68 -5.18 0.26
CA SER A 113 -16.26 -4.95 0.08
C SER A 113 -15.85 -5.16 -1.39
N PRO A 114 -15.10 -4.22 -1.98
CA PRO A 114 -14.54 -4.43 -3.31
C PRO A 114 -13.46 -5.53 -3.28
N ASN A 115 -13.21 -6.16 -4.43
CA ASN A 115 -12.12 -7.13 -4.56
C ASN A 115 -10.75 -6.47 -4.38
N ILE A 116 -10.64 -5.20 -4.78
CA ILE A 116 -9.42 -4.40 -4.66
C ILE A 116 -9.81 -3.02 -4.14
N ILE A 117 -9.06 -2.53 -3.15
CA ILE A 117 -9.11 -1.13 -2.73
C ILE A 117 -7.76 -0.49 -2.97
N SER A 118 -7.75 0.61 -3.72
CA SER A 118 -6.54 1.41 -3.93
C SER A 118 -6.51 2.56 -2.94
N MET A 119 -5.49 2.57 -2.10
CA MET A 119 -5.34 3.58 -1.06
C MET A 119 -3.86 3.86 -0.78
N ALA A 120 -3.57 5.02 -0.22
CA ALA A 120 -2.29 5.32 0.40
C ALA A 120 -2.45 5.30 1.92
N TRP A 121 -1.38 4.95 2.60
CA TRP A 121 -1.34 4.95 4.05
C TRP A 121 -0.30 5.96 4.57
N TRP A 122 -0.67 6.69 5.60
CA TRP A 122 0.21 7.56 6.37
C TRP A 122 0.13 7.14 7.83
N PRO A 123 1.22 6.63 8.40
CA PRO A 123 1.23 6.22 9.79
C PRO A 123 1.11 7.43 10.73
N THR A 124 0.59 7.22 11.92
CA THR A 124 0.54 8.22 12.98
C THR A 124 1.92 8.47 13.57
N LEU A 125 2.73 7.41 13.63
CA LEU A 125 4.11 7.42 14.08
C LEU A 125 5.03 6.99 12.93
N ALA A 126 6.25 7.51 12.90
CA ALA A 126 7.27 7.07 11.94
C ALA A 126 7.86 5.71 12.38
N SER A 127 7.01 4.70 12.47
CA SER A 127 7.35 3.36 12.90
C SER A 127 6.61 2.31 12.05
N PRO A 128 7.26 1.20 11.68
CA PRO A 128 6.60 0.08 11.04
C PRO A 128 5.46 -0.53 11.86
N SER A 129 5.55 -0.50 13.20
CA SER A 129 4.48 -1.02 14.06
C SER A 129 3.15 -0.34 13.78
N ASP A 130 3.13 0.98 13.68
CA ASP A 130 1.91 1.74 13.39
C ASP A 130 1.30 1.38 12.03
N TRP A 131 2.17 1.06 11.06
CA TRP A 131 1.76 0.60 9.74
C TRP A 131 1.11 -0.78 9.80
N PHE A 132 1.76 -1.73 10.47
CA PHE A 132 1.30 -3.12 10.47
C PHE A 132 0.14 -3.36 11.43
N PHE A 133 0.12 -2.73 12.62
CA PHE A 133 -1.03 -2.79 13.53
C PHE A 133 -2.28 -2.19 12.86
N GLY A 134 -2.14 -1.04 12.23
CA GLY A 134 -3.28 -0.38 11.59
C GLY A 134 -3.90 -1.20 10.46
N LEU A 135 -3.09 -1.86 9.63
CA LEU A 135 -3.55 -2.43 8.36
C LEU A 135 -3.73 -3.94 8.36
N TYR A 136 -3.02 -4.67 9.24
CA TYR A 136 -2.92 -6.13 9.09
C TYR A 136 -3.09 -6.93 10.39
N GLN A 137 -3.15 -6.30 11.55
CA GLN A 137 -3.50 -7.01 12.78
C GLN A 137 -4.90 -7.58 12.64
N THR A 138 -5.11 -8.80 13.16
CA THR A 138 -6.43 -9.44 13.18
C THR A 138 -7.42 -8.58 13.97
N GLU A 139 -8.53 -8.21 13.34
CA GLU A 139 -9.62 -7.43 13.92
C GLU A 139 -10.94 -8.19 13.77
N GLU A 140 -11.72 -8.29 14.83
CA GLU A 140 -13.05 -8.87 14.78
C GLU A 140 -14.01 -7.99 13.97
N ASN A 141 -13.89 -6.68 14.15
CA ASN A 141 -14.63 -5.66 13.40
C ASN A 141 -13.62 -4.71 12.73
N PRO A 142 -13.26 -4.92 11.47
CA PRO A 142 -12.17 -4.20 10.85
C PRO A 142 -12.41 -2.69 10.82
N LEU A 143 -11.44 -1.96 11.37
CA LEU A 143 -11.37 -0.50 11.25
C LEU A 143 -10.52 -0.12 10.05
N PHE A 144 -9.27 -0.57 9.99
CA PHE A 144 -8.34 -0.28 8.90
C PHE A 144 -7.82 -1.53 8.19
N ASN A 145 -7.94 -2.71 8.81
CA ASN A 145 -7.63 -3.97 8.15
C ASN A 145 -8.73 -4.35 7.13
N LEU A 146 -8.84 -3.55 6.07
CA LEU A 146 -9.85 -3.72 5.03
C LEU A 146 -9.60 -4.94 4.14
N SER A 147 -8.50 -5.64 4.34
CA SER A 147 -8.19 -6.92 3.69
C SER A 147 -8.83 -8.11 4.40
N TYR A 148 -9.37 -7.92 5.60
CA TYR A 148 -9.86 -8.99 6.48
C TYR A 148 -8.79 -10.05 6.79
N TYR A 149 -7.53 -9.66 6.72
CA TYR A 149 -6.43 -10.56 7.02
C TYR A 149 -6.47 -10.99 8.49
N SER A 150 -6.30 -12.27 8.72
CA SER A 150 -6.29 -12.85 10.06
C SER A 150 -5.25 -13.96 10.12
N ASN A 151 -4.21 -13.75 10.91
CA ASN A 151 -3.12 -14.71 11.09
C ASN A 151 -2.46 -14.52 12.45
N SER A 152 -2.76 -15.40 13.39
CA SER A 152 -2.27 -15.33 14.77
C SER A 152 -0.75 -15.40 14.89
N SER A 153 -0.06 -16.03 13.92
CA SER A 153 1.40 -16.03 13.89
C SER A 153 1.96 -14.65 13.54
N VAL A 154 1.34 -13.98 12.57
CA VAL A 154 1.72 -12.59 12.19
C VAL A 154 1.42 -11.63 13.34
N ASP A 155 0.27 -11.77 14.00
CA ASP A 155 -0.10 -10.96 15.18
C ASP A 155 0.94 -11.11 16.30
N SER A 156 1.38 -12.34 16.57
CA SER A 156 2.41 -12.62 17.59
C SER A 156 3.77 -12.03 17.24
N ILE A 157 4.17 -12.11 15.96
CA ILE A 157 5.43 -11.51 15.49
C ILE A 157 5.34 -9.97 15.57
N LEU A 158 4.20 -9.40 15.25
CA LEU A 158 3.96 -7.95 15.31
C LEU A 158 4.08 -7.42 16.75
N ASP A 159 3.44 -8.10 17.72
CA ASP A 159 3.57 -7.77 19.14
C ASP A 159 5.02 -7.83 19.62
N LEU A 160 5.76 -8.85 19.20
CA LEU A 160 7.15 -9.02 19.55
C LEU A 160 8.03 -7.92 18.94
N ALA A 161 7.80 -7.59 17.67
CA ALA A 161 8.52 -6.54 16.96
C ALA A 161 8.33 -5.18 17.65
N TRP A 162 7.09 -4.83 17.94
CA TRP A 162 6.77 -3.58 18.62
C TRP A 162 7.44 -3.44 19.99
N ARG A 163 7.39 -4.49 20.84
CA ARG A 163 8.02 -4.48 22.17
C ARG A 163 9.53 -4.28 22.12
N ASN A 164 10.15 -4.70 21.04
CA ASN A 164 11.61 -4.63 20.88
C ASN A 164 12.08 -3.33 20.17
N GLU A 165 11.20 -2.54 19.57
CA GLU A 165 11.57 -1.39 18.73
C GLU A 165 12.57 -0.44 19.39
N SER A 166 12.37 -0.11 20.67
CA SER A 166 13.20 0.87 21.37
C SER A 166 14.51 0.28 21.91
N LEU A 167 14.50 -0.96 22.35
CA LEU A 167 15.63 -1.60 23.04
C LEU A 167 16.49 -2.45 22.09
N TYR A 168 15.86 -3.07 21.11
CA TYR A 168 16.50 -4.01 20.18
C TYR A 168 16.05 -3.75 18.74
N PRO A 169 16.36 -2.56 18.17
CA PRO A 169 15.82 -2.14 16.86
C PRO A 169 16.18 -3.09 15.72
N GLU A 170 17.34 -3.73 15.76
CA GLU A 170 17.73 -4.70 14.72
C GLU A 170 16.92 -6.00 14.78
N VAL A 171 16.52 -6.43 15.99
CA VAL A 171 15.59 -7.56 16.15
C VAL A 171 14.24 -7.20 15.55
N SER A 172 13.70 -6.03 15.87
CA SER A 172 12.43 -5.54 15.32
C SER A 172 12.48 -5.40 13.80
N ARG A 173 13.59 -4.92 13.23
CA ARG A 173 13.80 -4.84 11.78
C ARG A 173 13.64 -6.20 11.11
N GLY A 174 14.26 -7.24 11.67
CA GLY A 174 14.12 -8.62 11.17
C GLY A 174 12.68 -9.12 11.25
N LEU A 175 12.01 -8.91 12.38
CA LEU A 175 10.62 -9.31 12.57
C LEU A 175 9.66 -8.58 11.62
N TYR A 176 9.85 -7.28 11.36
CA TYR A 176 9.04 -6.56 10.37
C TYR A 176 9.28 -7.03 8.94
N LYS A 177 10.49 -7.50 8.64
CA LYS A 177 10.76 -8.17 7.37
C LYS A 177 9.95 -9.45 7.25
N ASP A 178 9.95 -10.30 8.28
CA ASP A 178 9.21 -11.57 8.30
C ASP A 178 7.70 -11.35 8.14
N ILE A 179 7.16 -10.26 8.74
CA ILE A 179 5.76 -9.85 8.55
C ILE A 179 5.53 -9.48 7.08
N GLN A 180 6.38 -8.65 6.47
CA GLN A 180 6.25 -8.28 5.06
C GLN A 180 6.27 -9.50 4.14
N ASP A 181 7.21 -10.41 4.36
CA ASP A 181 7.34 -11.65 3.58
C ASP A 181 6.08 -12.51 3.68
N SER A 182 5.48 -12.60 4.88
CA SER A 182 4.23 -13.31 5.10
C SER A 182 3.06 -12.68 4.35
N LEU A 183 2.88 -11.35 4.46
CA LEU A 183 1.80 -10.62 3.80
C LEU A 183 1.91 -10.68 2.26
N ILE A 184 3.12 -10.61 1.73
CA ILE A 184 3.39 -10.73 0.29
C ILE A 184 3.13 -12.15 -0.20
N LYS A 185 3.58 -13.16 0.53
CA LYS A 185 3.32 -14.57 0.24
C LYS A 185 1.83 -14.89 0.21
N ASP A 186 1.09 -14.35 1.17
CA ASP A 186 -0.37 -14.52 1.27
C ASP A 186 -1.15 -13.64 0.28
N CYS A 187 -0.44 -12.79 -0.50
CA CYS A 187 -1.01 -11.85 -1.48
C CYS A 187 -2.07 -10.91 -0.89
N VAL A 188 -1.90 -10.50 0.35
CA VAL A 188 -2.82 -9.60 1.06
C VAL A 188 -2.78 -8.18 0.48
N VAL A 189 -1.61 -7.75 0.06
CA VAL A 189 -1.34 -6.38 -0.41
C VAL A 189 -0.36 -6.38 -1.57
N ILE A 190 -0.51 -5.40 -2.45
CA ILE A 190 0.41 -5.13 -3.56
C ILE A 190 0.97 -3.73 -3.34
N PRO A 191 2.23 -3.59 -2.88
CA PRO A 191 2.86 -2.29 -2.78
C PRO A 191 3.14 -1.77 -4.19
N VAL A 192 2.75 -0.53 -4.48
CA VAL A 192 2.84 0.03 -5.83
C VAL A 192 3.89 1.12 -5.90
N VAL A 193 3.76 2.15 -5.08
CA VAL A 193 4.58 3.37 -5.12
C VAL A 193 4.83 3.89 -3.70
N ASP A 194 6.06 4.27 -3.41
CA ASP A 194 6.40 5.12 -2.27
C ASP A 194 6.21 6.58 -2.70
N ILE A 195 5.27 7.28 -2.06
CA ILE A 195 4.92 8.66 -2.43
C ILE A 195 5.92 9.63 -1.83
N ASN A 196 6.49 10.50 -2.67
CA ASN A 196 7.35 11.59 -2.27
C ASN A 196 6.53 12.86 -2.03
N VAL A 197 6.57 13.36 -0.81
CA VAL A 197 5.93 14.64 -0.49
C VAL A 197 6.81 15.78 -0.97
N GLN A 198 6.26 16.60 -1.87
CA GLN A 198 6.92 17.79 -2.38
C GLN A 198 6.30 19.03 -1.73
N SER A 199 7.14 20.00 -1.41
CA SER A 199 6.71 21.30 -0.92
C SER A 199 7.43 22.42 -1.65
N VAL A 200 6.68 23.45 -2.03
CA VAL A 200 7.22 24.67 -2.65
C VAL A 200 6.98 25.83 -1.70
N HIS A 201 8.00 26.63 -1.48
CA HIS A 201 7.93 27.77 -0.59
C HIS A 201 8.78 28.94 -1.11
N GLN A 202 8.49 30.13 -0.62
CA GLN A 202 9.32 31.32 -0.92
C GLN A 202 10.71 31.17 -0.30
N SER A 203 11.73 31.68 -0.99
CA SER A 203 13.14 31.54 -0.57
C SER A 203 13.47 32.14 0.80
N ASN A 204 12.66 33.09 1.27
CA ASN A 204 12.81 33.71 2.59
C ASN A 204 12.13 32.94 3.75
N ILE A 205 11.50 31.81 3.48
CA ILE A 205 10.96 30.94 4.52
C ILE A 205 12.05 30.02 5.02
N THR A 206 12.21 29.96 6.35
CA THR A 206 13.19 29.12 7.05
C THR A 206 12.53 28.17 8.02
N GLY A 207 13.28 27.21 8.53
CA GLY A 207 12.78 26.27 9.54
C GLY A 207 11.87 25.17 9.00
N LEU A 208 11.85 24.96 7.69
CA LEU A 208 11.13 23.86 7.08
C LEU A 208 11.71 22.53 7.51
N LYS A 209 11.00 21.82 8.35
CA LYS A 209 11.36 20.46 8.79
C LYS A 209 10.37 19.46 8.18
N LYS A 210 10.91 18.44 7.56
CA LYS A 210 10.10 17.30 7.08
C LYS A 210 9.60 16.50 8.28
N ASN A 211 8.34 16.11 8.22
CA ASN A 211 7.79 15.14 9.15
C ASN A 211 7.86 13.74 8.48
N PRO A 212 8.59 12.77 9.03
CA PRO A 212 8.73 11.45 8.41
C PRO A 212 7.43 10.64 8.42
N ALA A 213 6.49 10.95 9.33
CA ALA A 213 5.21 10.26 9.42
C ALA A 213 4.11 10.92 8.57
N TYR A 214 4.16 12.23 8.39
CA TYR A 214 3.10 12.99 7.73
C TYR A 214 3.63 13.88 6.61
N SER A 215 2.79 14.11 5.62
CA SER A 215 3.04 15.10 4.56
C SER A 215 2.98 16.55 5.04
N THR A 216 2.53 16.79 6.27
CA THR A 216 2.39 18.13 6.83
C THR A 216 3.70 18.70 7.34
N LEU A 217 3.90 19.99 7.13
CA LEU A 217 5.06 20.71 7.69
C LEU A 217 4.87 20.95 9.18
N LEU A 218 5.99 20.91 9.93
CA LEU A 218 6.02 21.29 11.33
C LEU A 218 6.06 22.82 11.43
N ILE A 219 4.90 23.45 11.44
CA ILE A 219 4.73 24.92 11.37
C ILE A 219 5.38 25.67 12.53
N TYR A 220 5.55 25.05 13.70
CA TYR A 220 6.21 25.66 14.88
C TYR A 220 7.67 26.08 14.64
N HIS A 221 8.31 25.53 13.63
CA HIS A 221 9.69 25.84 13.29
C HIS A 221 9.81 26.86 12.15
N LEU A 222 8.69 27.26 11.55
CA LEU A 222 8.71 28.19 10.42
C LEU A 222 9.11 29.59 10.88
N GLY A 223 10.03 30.19 10.17
CA GLY A 223 10.44 31.56 10.30
C GLY A 223 10.44 32.26 8.93
N LYS A 224 10.42 33.57 8.95
CA LYS A 224 10.56 34.41 7.76
C LYS A 224 11.76 35.32 7.92
N MET A 225 12.74 35.20 7.02
CA MET A 225 13.82 36.19 6.91
C MET A 225 13.25 37.47 6.33
N ARG A 226 13.67 38.61 6.90
CA ARG A 226 13.32 39.95 6.42
C ARG A 226 14.17 40.35 5.23
#